data_0f35e435b54894bcddbc63a1c5c974ed
#
_entry.id   0f35e435b54894bcddbc63a1c5c974ed
#
_cell.length_a   1.000
_cell.length_b   1.000
_cell.length_c   1.000
_cell.angle_alpha   90.00
_cell.angle_beta   90.00
_cell.angle_gamma   90.00
#
_symmetry.space_group_name_H-M   'P 1'
#
loop_
_entity.id
_entity.type
_entity.pdbx_description
1 polymer ?
#
loop_
_entity_poly.entity_id
_entity_poly.type
_entity_poly.pdbx_seq_one_letter_code
_entity_poly.pdbx_strand_id
1 'polypeptide(L)'
;MHHSFFIVAGLTLATTLGQAKDFYIHTWTKHHANKHFWAEGGAAGDFNRDGYSDLVVGPYWYAGPDYGKRHEIYPAIESFEMKGADGNSVKLPGFPGALSGRNGYSKNFLCFVHDLNGDEWDDVLVLGFPGAESPWYENPKGKPGHWKKRTALAITDNESPHFTDITGDGKPEIVCNSEGYFIYAEPNWHNPDQPWTVHRVTPKGAWQRFTHGMGVGDVNGDGRRDIMEKNGWWEQPASLEDDPKWTFHPFQFSPGGGAQMYAYDVDGDNDNDVITTLAAHGYGLCWYETQPRDGGITFVAH
;
A
#
# COMPACT_ATOMS: atom_id res chain seq x y z
N MET A 1 -43.29 71.98 -6.20
CA MET A 1 -43.58 70.56 -6.45
C MET A 1 -42.27 69.85 -6.86
N HIS A 2 -41.64 69.16 -5.93
CA HIS A 2 -40.40 68.40 -6.19
C HIS A 2 -40.82 66.97 -6.28
N HIS A 3 -40.56 66.37 -7.43
CA HIS A 3 -40.72 64.91 -7.64
C HIS A 3 -39.35 64.23 -7.45
N SER A 4 -39.24 63.45 -6.39
CA SER A 4 -38.10 62.62 -6.15
C SER A 4 -38.31 61.26 -6.85
N PHE A 5 -37.42 60.89 -7.79
CA PHE A 5 -37.39 59.56 -8.38
C PHE A 5 -36.52 58.67 -7.52
N PHE A 6 -37.08 57.60 -7.01
CA PHE A 6 -36.32 56.50 -6.40
C PHE A 6 -35.95 55.46 -7.48
N ILE A 7 -34.66 55.27 -7.73
CA ILE A 7 -34.14 54.17 -8.56
C ILE A 7 -33.89 52.99 -7.62
N VAL A 8 -34.68 51.93 -7.79
CA VAL A 8 -34.44 50.64 -7.14
C VAL A 8 -33.49 49.86 -8.04
N ALA A 9 -32.22 49.70 -7.65
CA ALA A 9 -31.26 48.85 -8.30
C ALA A 9 -31.53 47.41 -7.83
N GLY A 10 -32.09 46.58 -8.69
CA GLY A 10 -32.22 45.14 -8.46
C GLY A 10 -30.89 44.46 -8.64
N LEU A 11 -30.36 43.89 -7.55
CA LEU A 11 -29.19 43.01 -7.59
C LEU A 11 -29.64 41.63 -8.08
N THR A 12 -29.36 41.28 -9.33
CA THR A 12 -29.53 39.92 -9.84
C THR A 12 -28.33 39.09 -9.42
N LEU A 13 -28.51 38.21 -8.43
CA LEU A 13 -27.54 37.17 -8.11
C LEU A 13 -27.58 36.17 -9.26
N ALA A 14 -26.56 36.17 -10.11
CA ALA A 14 -26.32 35.10 -11.07
C ALA A 14 -25.70 33.92 -10.32
N THR A 15 -26.51 32.93 -9.96
CA THR A 15 -26.02 31.64 -9.54
C THR A 15 -25.44 30.95 -10.78
N THR A 16 -24.13 30.92 -10.90
CA THR A 16 -23.45 30.03 -11.84
C THR A 16 -23.66 28.61 -11.34
N LEU A 17 -24.65 27.92 -11.87
CA LEU A 17 -24.74 26.47 -11.78
C LEU A 17 -23.47 25.94 -12.45
N GLY A 18 -22.52 25.46 -11.65
CA GLY A 18 -21.37 24.73 -12.15
C GLY A 18 -21.90 23.55 -12.97
N GLN A 19 -21.60 23.52 -14.26
CA GLN A 19 -21.86 22.34 -15.06
C GLN A 19 -21.03 21.21 -14.48
N ALA A 20 -21.70 20.16 -14.04
CA ALA A 20 -21.04 18.92 -13.69
C ALA A 20 -20.19 18.49 -14.89
N LYS A 21 -18.88 18.31 -14.70
CA LYS A 21 -18.03 17.72 -15.74
C LYS A 21 -18.48 16.28 -15.94
N ASP A 22 -18.93 15.97 -17.15
CA ASP A 22 -19.15 14.58 -17.53
C ASP A 22 -17.81 13.85 -17.52
N PHE A 23 -17.67 12.90 -16.61
CA PHE A 23 -16.53 11.99 -16.58
C PHE A 23 -16.85 10.78 -17.45
N TYR A 24 -16.12 10.61 -18.55
CA TYR A 24 -16.18 9.39 -19.34
C TYR A 24 -15.37 8.30 -18.67
N ILE A 25 -16.01 7.19 -18.32
CA ILE A 25 -15.31 5.98 -17.94
C ILE A 25 -14.63 5.45 -19.21
N HIS A 26 -13.31 5.44 -19.22
CA HIS A 26 -12.53 4.90 -20.34
C HIS A 26 -12.79 3.39 -20.48
N THR A 27 -12.80 2.91 -21.74
CA THR A 27 -12.84 1.48 -22.01
C THR A 27 -11.51 0.86 -21.63
N TRP A 28 -11.56 -0.27 -20.91
CA TRP A 28 -10.38 -1.02 -20.49
C TRP A 28 -10.13 -2.19 -21.43
N THR A 29 -8.88 -2.40 -21.81
CA THR A 29 -8.45 -3.62 -22.48
C THR A 29 -7.94 -4.60 -21.43
N LYS A 30 -8.53 -5.80 -21.38
CA LYS A 30 -8.11 -6.85 -20.44
C LYS A 30 -6.95 -7.63 -21.05
N HIS A 31 -5.79 -7.60 -20.39
CA HIS A 31 -4.64 -8.44 -20.70
C HIS A 31 -4.59 -9.63 -19.74
N HIS A 32 -4.40 -10.84 -20.28
CA HIS A 32 -4.19 -12.06 -19.50
C HIS A 32 -2.70 -12.40 -19.49
N ALA A 33 -1.95 -11.91 -18.50
CA ALA A 33 -0.52 -12.16 -18.38
C ALA A 33 -0.21 -13.61 -18.00
N ASN A 34 -1.02 -14.23 -17.11
CA ASN A 34 -0.85 -15.60 -16.69
C ASN A 34 -2.20 -16.25 -16.32
N LYS A 35 -2.33 -17.57 -16.56
CA LYS A 35 -3.49 -18.37 -16.18
C LYS A 35 -3.36 -19.08 -14.83
N HIS A 36 -2.19 -19.02 -14.22
CA HIS A 36 -1.90 -19.65 -12.93
C HIS A 36 -1.71 -18.57 -11.86
N PHE A 37 -2.09 -18.91 -10.65
CA PHE A 37 -1.96 -18.02 -9.51
C PHE A 37 -0.54 -18.10 -8.93
N TRP A 38 0.20 -17.00 -8.98
CA TRP A 38 1.58 -16.89 -8.52
C TRP A 38 1.78 -15.92 -7.37
N ALA A 39 0.87 -14.96 -7.23
CA ALA A 39 0.96 -13.90 -6.24
C ALA A 39 -0.40 -13.27 -5.98
N GLU A 40 -0.61 -12.73 -4.79
CA GLU A 40 -1.66 -11.77 -4.46
C GLU A 40 -1.28 -10.37 -4.96
N GLY A 41 -0.02 -10.01 -4.81
CA GLY A 41 0.54 -8.72 -5.19
C GLY A 41 1.07 -8.66 -6.61
N GLY A 42 1.02 -7.45 -7.18
CA GLY A 42 1.64 -7.12 -8.45
C GLY A 42 1.96 -5.63 -8.49
N ALA A 43 2.95 -5.26 -9.30
CA ALA A 43 3.39 -3.88 -9.47
C ALA A 43 3.81 -3.60 -10.92
N ALA A 44 4.06 -2.34 -11.23
CA ALA A 44 4.52 -1.91 -12.55
C ALA A 44 5.82 -1.13 -12.42
N GLY A 45 6.72 -1.29 -13.42
CA GLY A 45 7.99 -0.60 -13.55
C GLY A 45 8.49 -0.66 -14.98
N ASP A 46 9.66 -0.13 -15.25
CA ASP A 46 10.35 -0.25 -16.55
C ASP A 46 11.65 -1.05 -16.36
N PHE A 47 11.50 -2.38 -16.31
CA PHE A 47 12.60 -3.29 -15.95
C PHE A 47 13.67 -3.45 -17.03
N ASN A 48 13.37 -3.04 -18.26
CA ASN A 48 14.28 -3.14 -19.41
C ASN A 48 14.72 -1.77 -19.97
N ARG A 49 14.18 -0.67 -19.41
CA ARG A 49 14.45 0.72 -19.79
C ARG A 49 14.09 1.01 -21.26
N ASP A 50 13.00 0.44 -21.75
CA ASP A 50 12.50 0.69 -23.10
C ASP A 50 11.44 1.80 -23.16
N GLY A 51 11.05 2.35 -22.02
CA GLY A 51 10.08 3.45 -21.89
C GLY A 51 8.62 2.98 -21.84
N TYR A 52 8.36 1.68 -21.84
CA TYR A 52 7.04 1.12 -21.61
C TYR A 52 6.94 0.58 -20.18
N SER A 53 5.76 0.67 -19.63
CA SER A 53 5.50 0.08 -18.32
C SER A 53 5.41 -1.44 -18.44
N ASP A 54 6.27 -2.15 -17.74
CA ASP A 54 6.24 -3.58 -17.55
C ASP A 54 5.38 -3.94 -16.33
N LEU A 55 4.96 -5.20 -16.24
CA LEU A 55 4.20 -5.72 -15.10
C LEU A 55 5.00 -6.78 -14.38
N VAL A 56 5.09 -6.73 -13.05
CA VAL A 56 5.64 -7.81 -12.21
C VAL A 56 4.54 -8.48 -11.41
N VAL A 57 4.48 -9.83 -11.45
CA VAL A 57 3.54 -10.66 -10.68
C VAL A 57 4.22 -11.97 -10.30
N GLY A 58 4.43 -12.20 -9.01
CA GLY A 58 5.12 -13.38 -8.52
C GLY A 58 6.54 -13.50 -9.04
N PRO A 59 6.94 -14.68 -9.58
CA PRO A 59 8.29 -14.91 -10.05
C PRO A 59 8.57 -14.32 -11.45
N TYR A 60 7.61 -13.62 -12.06
CA TYR A 60 7.71 -13.15 -13.43
C TYR A 60 7.55 -11.65 -13.56
N TRP A 61 8.27 -11.06 -14.51
CA TRP A 61 7.89 -9.80 -15.10
C TRP A 61 7.51 -9.97 -16.58
N TYR A 62 6.64 -9.11 -17.06
CA TYR A 62 6.03 -9.17 -18.40
C TYR A 62 6.30 -7.86 -19.10
N ALA A 63 7.02 -7.94 -20.25
CA ALA A 63 7.41 -6.75 -20.98
C ALA A 63 6.20 -6.07 -21.62
N GLY A 64 6.08 -4.75 -21.35
CA GLY A 64 5.09 -3.89 -22.00
C GLY A 64 5.40 -3.64 -23.48
N PRO A 65 4.46 -3.06 -24.26
CA PRO A 65 3.09 -2.71 -23.85
C PRO A 65 2.07 -3.86 -24.00
N ASP A 66 2.44 -5.00 -24.58
CA ASP A 66 1.53 -6.11 -24.89
C ASP A 66 1.54 -7.25 -23.86
N TYR A 67 2.53 -7.26 -22.98
CA TYR A 67 2.72 -8.25 -21.92
C TYR A 67 2.82 -9.71 -22.40
N GLY A 68 3.12 -9.90 -23.68
CA GLY A 68 3.24 -11.21 -24.31
C GLY A 68 4.54 -11.94 -23.97
N LYS A 69 5.60 -11.19 -23.65
CA LYS A 69 6.91 -11.72 -23.31
C LYS A 69 7.13 -11.66 -21.81
N ARG A 70 7.38 -12.82 -21.19
CA ARG A 70 7.67 -12.91 -19.77
C ARG A 70 9.10 -13.33 -19.49
N HIS A 71 9.62 -12.92 -18.36
CA HIS A 71 10.94 -13.24 -17.85
C HIS A 71 10.85 -13.70 -16.39
N GLU A 72 11.71 -14.61 -15.96
CA GLU A 72 11.79 -15.02 -14.55
C GLU A 72 12.72 -14.08 -13.78
N ILE A 73 12.21 -13.61 -12.62
CA ILE A 73 13.00 -12.88 -11.62
C ILE A 73 13.71 -13.88 -10.72
N TYR A 74 12.98 -14.90 -10.26
CA TYR A 74 13.48 -16.00 -9.45
C TYR A 74 12.82 -17.32 -9.88
N PRO A 75 13.36 -18.51 -9.49
CA PRO A 75 12.83 -19.78 -9.97
C PRO A 75 11.35 -19.98 -9.69
N ALA A 76 10.57 -20.17 -10.75
CA ALA A 76 9.13 -20.43 -10.69
C ALA A 76 8.86 -21.93 -10.47
N ILE A 77 9.25 -22.46 -9.31
CA ILE A 77 9.21 -23.90 -8.99
C ILE A 77 7.97 -24.35 -8.22
N GLU A 78 7.16 -23.42 -7.74
CA GLU A 78 5.97 -23.74 -6.97
C GLU A 78 4.93 -24.48 -7.80
N SER A 79 4.30 -25.48 -7.20
CA SER A 79 3.25 -26.28 -7.83
C SER A 79 2.41 -26.97 -6.78
N PHE A 80 1.16 -27.29 -7.13
CA PHE A 80 0.23 -28.00 -6.27
C PHE A 80 -0.53 -29.08 -7.06
N GLU A 81 -1.10 -30.04 -6.35
CA GLU A 81 -1.94 -31.08 -6.94
C GLU A 81 -3.42 -30.76 -6.74
N MET A 82 -4.20 -30.96 -7.78
CA MET A 82 -5.64 -30.80 -7.76
C MET A 82 -6.30 -32.04 -8.41
N LYS A 83 -7.43 -32.49 -7.86
CA LYS A 83 -8.21 -33.54 -8.49
C LYS A 83 -9.00 -32.97 -9.69
N GLY A 84 -8.80 -33.54 -10.86
CA GLY A 84 -9.62 -33.25 -12.03
C GLY A 84 -11.04 -33.80 -11.91
N ALA A 85 -11.90 -33.41 -12.83
CA ALA A 85 -13.29 -33.89 -12.88
C ALA A 85 -13.38 -35.40 -13.08
N ASP A 86 -12.37 -36.03 -13.65
CA ASP A 86 -12.22 -37.49 -13.84
C ASP A 86 -11.67 -38.22 -12.61
N GLY A 87 -11.40 -37.52 -11.51
CA GLY A 87 -10.85 -38.06 -10.27
C GLY A 87 -9.31 -38.20 -10.28
N ASN A 88 -8.65 -37.98 -11.40
CA ASN A 88 -7.20 -38.05 -11.52
C ASN A 88 -6.53 -36.83 -10.90
N SER A 89 -5.33 -37.01 -10.32
CA SER A 89 -4.53 -35.89 -9.82
C SER A 89 -3.80 -35.18 -10.97
N VAL A 90 -3.94 -33.88 -11.04
CA VAL A 90 -3.21 -33.03 -12.00
C VAL A 90 -2.32 -32.06 -11.23
N LYS A 91 -1.03 -32.03 -11.58
CA LYS A 91 -0.06 -31.09 -11.03
C LYS A 91 -0.13 -29.78 -11.80
N LEU A 92 -0.43 -28.68 -11.11
CA LEU A 92 -0.53 -27.33 -11.68
C LEU A 92 0.60 -26.45 -11.13
N PRO A 93 1.18 -25.53 -11.96
CA PRO A 93 2.16 -24.57 -11.49
C PRO A 93 1.53 -23.47 -10.65
N GLY A 94 2.34 -22.89 -9.74
CA GLY A 94 1.91 -21.81 -8.86
C GLY A 94 1.30 -22.30 -7.56
N PHE A 95 0.44 -21.45 -6.99
CA PHE A 95 -0.26 -21.72 -5.73
C PHE A 95 -1.74 -22.03 -5.98
N PRO A 96 -2.40 -22.75 -5.07
CA PRO A 96 -3.78 -23.16 -5.29
C PRO A 96 -4.80 -22.00 -5.19
N GLY A 97 -4.50 -20.94 -4.43
CA GLY A 97 -5.44 -19.84 -4.22
C GLY A 97 -6.79 -20.35 -3.73
N ALA A 98 -7.87 -19.89 -4.36
CA ALA A 98 -9.23 -20.32 -4.06
C ALA A 98 -9.58 -21.72 -4.59
N LEU A 99 -8.75 -22.34 -5.45
CA LEU A 99 -9.02 -23.65 -6.04
C LEU A 99 -8.97 -24.81 -5.04
N SER A 100 -8.29 -24.62 -3.91
CA SER A 100 -8.12 -25.67 -2.89
C SER A 100 -9.28 -25.80 -1.91
N GLY A 101 -10.31 -24.96 -1.99
CA GLY A 101 -11.34 -24.84 -0.96
C GLY A 101 -10.83 -24.32 0.39
N ARG A 102 -9.56 -24.03 0.48
CA ARG A 102 -8.88 -23.26 1.54
C ARG A 102 -8.02 -22.22 0.87
N ASN A 103 -7.81 -21.08 1.52
CA ASN A 103 -6.93 -20.05 0.96
C ASN A 103 -5.50 -20.58 0.86
N GLY A 104 -5.06 -20.83 -0.37
CA GLY A 104 -3.72 -21.28 -0.67
C GLY A 104 -2.85 -20.10 -1.09
N TYR A 105 -2.46 -19.27 -0.13
CA TYR A 105 -1.69 -18.05 -0.34
C TYR A 105 -0.35 -18.28 -1.01
N SER A 106 0.14 -17.27 -1.72
CA SER A 106 1.46 -17.26 -2.32
C SER A 106 2.55 -16.84 -1.32
N LYS A 107 3.78 -16.82 -1.80
CA LYS A 107 4.94 -16.25 -1.09
C LYS A 107 5.20 -14.78 -1.47
N ASN A 108 4.38 -14.21 -2.34
CA ASN A 108 4.43 -12.82 -2.78
C ASN A 108 3.07 -12.19 -2.48
N PHE A 109 2.92 -11.72 -1.24
CA PHE A 109 1.66 -11.17 -0.74
C PHE A 109 1.45 -9.75 -1.24
N LEU A 110 2.48 -8.91 -1.17
CA LEU A 110 2.51 -7.58 -1.79
C LEU A 110 3.82 -7.41 -2.58
N CYS A 111 3.78 -6.58 -3.61
CA CYS A 111 4.92 -6.32 -4.48
C CYS A 111 5.04 -4.84 -4.77
N PHE A 112 6.27 -4.33 -4.73
CA PHE A 112 6.61 -2.94 -5.01
C PHE A 112 7.82 -2.86 -5.94
N VAL A 113 7.93 -1.73 -6.62
CA VAL A 113 9.02 -1.44 -7.56
C VAL A 113 9.69 -0.14 -7.16
N HIS A 114 11.00 -0.17 -7.07
CA HIS A 114 11.83 1.01 -6.82
C HIS A 114 13.29 0.71 -7.15
N ASP A 115 14.09 1.71 -7.50
CA ASP A 115 15.55 1.60 -7.59
C ASP A 115 16.14 1.55 -6.17
N LEU A 116 16.29 0.35 -5.62
CA LEU A 116 16.68 0.11 -4.23
C LEU A 116 18.20 0.19 -3.97
N ASN A 117 18.99 0.31 -5.03
CA ASN A 117 20.44 0.38 -4.93
C ASN A 117 21.06 1.63 -5.59
N GLY A 118 20.23 2.55 -6.13
CA GLY A 118 20.65 3.81 -6.72
C GLY A 118 21.34 3.65 -8.08
N ASP A 119 21.04 2.58 -8.83
CA ASP A 119 21.68 2.27 -10.10
C ASP A 119 20.84 2.63 -11.33
N GLU A 120 19.71 3.31 -11.09
CA GLU A 120 18.73 3.77 -12.08
C GLU A 120 17.94 2.64 -12.76
N TRP A 121 17.96 1.42 -12.25
CA TRP A 121 17.15 0.30 -12.74
C TRP A 121 16.12 -0.08 -11.67
N ASP A 122 14.91 -0.29 -12.12
CA ASP A 122 13.84 -0.73 -11.24
C ASP A 122 14.11 -2.12 -10.67
N ASP A 123 14.16 -2.22 -9.34
CA ASP A 123 14.23 -3.46 -8.58
C ASP A 123 12.84 -3.87 -8.10
N VAL A 124 12.71 -5.09 -7.59
CA VAL A 124 11.45 -5.64 -7.10
C VAL A 124 11.55 -5.98 -5.62
N LEU A 125 10.74 -5.30 -4.79
CA LEU A 125 10.53 -5.63 -3.39
C LEU A 125 9.30 -6.53 -3.27
N VAL A 126 9.45 -7.66 -2.57
CA VAL A 126 8.35 -8.59 -2.28
C VAL A 126 8.12 -8.62 -0.79
N LEU A 127 6.93 -8.26 -0.33
CA LEU A 127 6.51 -8.55 1.02
C LEU A 127 5.86 -9.92 1.02
N GLY A 128 6.44 -10.84 1.79
CA GLY A 128 6.01 -12.22 1.87
C GLY A 128 4.67 -12.39 2.58
N PHE A 129 4.22 -13.62 2.70
CA PHE A 129 3.06 -13.94 3.54
C PHE A 129 3.30 -13.44 4.97
N PRO A 130 2.28 -12.88 5.68
CA PRO A 130 2.47 -12.30 7.00
C PRO A 130 3.28 -13.19 7.95
N GLY A 131 4.31 -12.61 8.55
CA GLY A 131 5.28 -13.32 9.38
C GLY A 131 6.47 -13.92 8.64
N ALA A 132 6.57 -13.73 7.32
CA ALA A 132 7.70 -14.18 6.51
C ALA A 132 8.70 -13.05 6.24
N GLU A 133 9.84 -13.46 5.68
CA GLU A 133 10.87 -12.57 5.13
C GLU A 133 10.30 -11.71 3.99
N SER A 134 10.77 -10.47 3.91
CA SER A 134 10.57 -9.60 2.75
C SER A 134 11.88 -9.46 1.99
N PRO A 135 12.06 -10.23 0.90
CA PRO A 135 13.20 -10.09 0.01
C PRO A 135 12.98 -8.96 -0.99
N TRP A 136 14.09 -8.45 -1.51
CA TRP A 136 14.09 -7.70 -2.74
C TRP A 136 15.05 -8.33 -3.76
N TYR A 137 14.79 -8.06 -5.03
CA TYR A 137 15.51 -8.64 -6.15
C TYR A 137 16.12 -7.55 -7.00
N GLU A 138 17.45 -7.54 -7.07
CA GLU A 138 18.23 -6.58 -7.85
C GLU A 138 18.14 -6.89 -9.33
N ASN A 139 17.75 -5.89 -10.11
CA ASN A 139 17.66 -5.98 -11.56
C ASN A 139 19.04 -6.24 -12.19
N PRO A 140 19.20 -7.28 -12.99
CA PRO A 140 20.50 -7.63 -13.60
C PRO A 140 20.89 -6.72 -14.76
N LYS A 141 20.15 -5.60 -15.03
CA LYS A 141 20.45 -4.63 -16.08
C LYS A 141 20.53 -5.27 -17.48
N GLY A 142 19.47 -6.03 -17.79
CA GLY A 142 19.36 -6.75 -19.07
C GLY A 142 20.25 -7.97 -19.21
N LYS A 143 21.06 -8.34 -18.19
CA LYS A 143 21.84 -9.58 -18.22
C LYS A 143 20.92 -10.79 -18.03
N PRO A 144 21.21 -11.92 -18.70
CA PRO A 144 20.42 -13.13 -18.54
C PRO A 144 20.61 -13.77 -17.14
N GLY A 145 19.57 -14.46 -16.68
CA GLY A 145 19.56 -15.20 -15.40
C GLY A 145 18.57 -14.66 -14.39
N HIS A 146 18.50 -15.30 -13.24
CA HIS A 146 17.68 -14.85 -12.13
C HIS A 146 18.33 -13.63 -11.46
N TRP A 147 17.48 -12.80 -10.87
CA TRP A 147 17.89 -11.59 -10.19
C TRP A 147 18.52 -11.92 -8.84
N LYS A 148 19.46 -11.11 -8.39
CA LYS A 148 20.13 -11.32 -7.11
C LYS A 148 19.15 -11.03 -5.97
N LYS A 149 18.81 -12.06 -5.19
CA LYS A 149 18.00 -11.92 -3.99
C LYS A 149 18.80 -11.28 -2.85
N ARG A 150 18.16 -10.36 -2.14
CA ARG A 150 18.62 -9.74 -0.90
C ARG A 150 17.47 -9.74 0.12
N THR A 151 17.77 -9.64 1.41
CA THR A 151 16.76 -9.52 2.47
C THR A 151 16.59 -8.06 2.87
N ALA A 152 15.39 -7.50 2.67
CA ALA A 152 15.03 -6.19 3.21
C ALA A 152 14.69 -6.29 4.70
N LEU A 153 13.76 -7.16 5.07
CA LEU A 153 13.30 -7.35 6.43
C LEU A 153 13.10 -8.84 6.72
N ALA A 154 13.57 -9.31 7.89
CA ALA A 154 13.50 -10.73 8.24
C ALA A 154 12.07 -11.19 8.55
N ILE A 155 11.24 -10.35 9.17
CA ILE A 155 9.86 -10.65 9.53
C ILE A 155 9.01 -9.42 9.22
N THR A 156 8.06 -9.59 8.31
CA THR A 156 7.02 -8.59 8.01
C THR A 156 5.69 -9.15 8.47
N ASP A 157 5.17 -8.59 9.54
CA ASP A 157 3.85 -8.89 10.07
C ASP A 157 2.82 -7.88 9.53
N ASN A 158 1.53 -8.12 9.80
CA ASN A 158 0.38 -7.38 9.30
C ASN A 158 -0.01 -7.78 7.86
N GLU A 159 -1.29 -7.62 7.54
CA GLU A 159 -1.83 -7.92 6.21
C GLU A 159 -1.93 -6.67 5.32
N SER A 160 -1.55 -5.51 5.86
CA SER A 160 -1.62 -4.21 5.16
C SER A 160 -0.32 -3.41 5.28
N PRO A 161 0.88 -4.01 5.12
CA PRO A 161 2.12 -3.25 5.15
C PRO A 161 2.20 -2.26 3.99
N HIS A 162 2.92 -1.17 4.20
CA HIS A 162 3.15 -0.12 3.20
C HIS A 162 4.62 -0.07 2.79
N PHE A 163 4.85 0.40 1.57
CA PHE A 163 6.16 0.84 1.12
C PHE A 163 6.01 2.28 0.65
N THR A 164 6.42 3.22 1.49
CA THR A 164 6.17 4.65 1.30
C THR A 164 7.17 5.48 2.09
N ASP A 165 7.43 6.70 1.63
CA ASP A 165 8.24 7.67 2.35
C ASP A 165 7.52 8.12 3.63
N ILE A 166 7.84 7.50 4.77
CA ILE A 166 7.29 7.88 6.07
C ILE A 166 8.17 8.91 6.77
N THR A 167 9.46 8.97 6.46
CA THR A 167 10.40 9.89 7.10
C THR A 167 10.36 11.30 6.53
N GLY A 168 9.83 11.47 5.31
CA GLY A 168 9.77 12.74 4.59
C GLY A 168 11.07 13.10 3.87
N ASP A 169 11.99 12.14 3.68
CA ASP A 169 13.27 12.36 2.99
C ASP A 169 13.19 12.16 1.46
N GLY A 170 12.01 11.77 0.96
CA GLY A 170 11.75 11.50 -0.46
C GLY A 170 12.07 10.08 -0.89
N LYS A 171 12.41 9.18 0.03
CA LYS A 171 12.70 7.77 -0.23
C LYS A 171 11.75 6.86 0.54
N PRO A 172 11.34 5.72 -0.02
CA PRO A 172 10.36 4.87 0.65
C PRO A 172 10.97 3.89 1.63
N GLU A 173 10.28 3.66 2.74
CA GLU A 173 10.53 2.65 3.76
C GLU A 173 9.41 1.58 3.76
N ILE A 174 9.73 0.37 4.26
CA ILE A 174 8.70 -0.59 4.64
C ILE A 174 8.12 -0.14 5.98
N VAL A 175 6.80 0.07 6.04
CA VAL A 175 6.06 0.32 7.29
C VAL A 175 5.17 -0.87 7.57
N CYS A 176 5.34 -1.52 8.71
CA CYS A 176 4.60 -2.73 9.07
C CYS A 176 4.59 -2.99 10.57
N ASN A 177 3.95 -4.09 10.96
CA ASN A 177 4.26 -4.70 12.25
C ASN A 177 5.43 -5.68 12.10
N SER A 178 6.23 -5.81 13.13
CA SER A 178 7.27 -6.84 13.25
C SER A 178 7.50 -7.16 14.71
N GLU A 179 7.43 -8.45 15.06
CA GLU A 179 7.73 -8.96 16.43
C GLU A 179 6.97 -8.25 17.57
N GLY A 180 5.80 -7.73 17.29
CA GLY A 180 4.94 -7.02 18.25
C GLY A 180 5.22 -5.52 18.37
N TYR A 181 5.86 -4.92 17.38
CA TYR A 181 6.06 -3.47 17.26
C TYR A 181 5.46 -2.97 15.97
N PHE A 182 5.00 -1.72 15.91
CA PHE A 182 5.00 -0.99 14.66
C PHE A 182 6.42 -0.49 14.41
N ILE A 183 6.84 -0.65 13.18
CA ILE A 183 8.18 -0.29 12.72
C ILE A 183 8.12 0.41 11.37
N TYR A 184 9.18 1.14 11.05
CA TYR A 184 9.58 1.33 9.66
C TYR A 184 10.99 0.77 9.45
N ALA A 185 11.25 0.28 8.25
CA ALA A 185 12.55 -0.27 7.86
C ALA A 185 13.10 0.51 6.68
N GLU A 186 14.24 1.15 6.89
CA GLU A 186 14.91 2.03 5.95
C GLU A 186 15.96 1.26 5.15
N PRO A 187 15.94 1.33 3.80
CA PRO A 187 16.99 0.77 2.96
C PRO A 187 18.37 1.37 3.27
N ASN A 188 19.41 0.55 3.25
CA ASN A 188 20.76 1.10 3.27
C ASN A 188 21.17 1.57 1.87
N TRP A 189 20.80 2.79 1.52
CA TRP A 189 21.02 3.39 0.21
C TRP A 189 22.49 3.47 -0.22
N HIS A 190 23.43 3.48 0.73
CA HIS A 190 24.88 3.51 0.47
C HIS A 190 25.50 2.14 0.33
N ASN A 191 24.89 1.14 0.92
CA ASN A 191 25.37 -0.25 0.84
C ASN A 191 24.20 -1.23 0.81
N PRO A 192 23.64 -1.50 -0.39
CA PRO A 192 22.45 -2.33 -0.55
C PRO A 192 22.66 -3.80 -0.19
N ASP A 193 23.91 -4.25 0.06
CA ASP A 193 24.20 -5.58 0.58
C ASP A 193 23.98 -5.73 2.10
N GLN A 194 23.80 -4.61 2.81
CA GLN A 194 23.50 -4.63 4.24
C GLN A 194 21.99 -4.78 4.49
N PRO A 195 21.59 -5.41 5.60
CA PRO A 195 20.19 -5.40 6.04
C PRO A 195 19.67 -3.96 6.22
N TRP A 196 18.38 -3.78 6.02
CA TRP A 196 17.71 -2.52 6.26
C TRP A 196 17.71 -2.16 7.74
N THR A 197 17.79 -0.88 8.06
CA THR A 197 17.75 -0.41 9.45
C THR A 197 16.31 -0.40 9.94
N VAL A 198 16.07 -1.04 11.09
CA VAL A 198 14.72 -1.15 11.67
C VAL A 198 14.55 -0.16 12.81
N HIS A 199 13.54 0.71 12.68
CA HIS A 199 13.15 1.71 13.65
C HIS A 199 11.85 1.32 14.33
N ARG A 200 11.85 1.17 15.66
CA ARG A 200 10.68 0.76 16.44
C ARG A 200 9.90 1.99 16.89
N VAL A 201 8.75 2.21 16.30
CA VAL A 201 7.87 3.36 16.54
C VAL A 201 7.15 3.25 17.89
N THR A 202 6.71 2.05 18.27
CA THR A 202 5.86 1.84 19.44
C THR A 202 6.56 1.07 20.55
N PRO A 203 6.05 1.08 21.80
CA PRO A 203 6.32 0.01 22.76
C PRO A 203 5.88 -1.35 22.20
N LYS A 204 6.39 -2.45 22.75
CA LYS A 204 5.92 -3.78 22.38
C LYS A 204 4.47 -3.98 22.76
N GLY A 205 3.65 -4.37 21.80
CA GLY A 205 2.21 -4.61 21.97
C GLY A 205 1.80 -6.03 21.57
N ALA A 206 0.50 -6.22 21.43
CA ALA A 206 -0.11 -7.51 21.07
C ALA A 206 -0.23 -7.72 19.54
N TRP A 207 0.39 -6.87 18.75
CA TRP A 207 0.37 -7.01 17.30
C TRP A 207 1.14 -8.25 16.86
N GLN A 208 0.56 -8.98 15.95
CA GLN A 208 1.09 -10.26 15.47
C GLN A 208 0.90 -10.33 13.95
N ARG A 209 1.42 -11.38 13.32
CA ARG A 209 1.47 -11.50 11.86
C ARG A 209 0.14 -11.29 11.14
N PHE A 210 -0.98 -11.68 11.74
CA PHE A 210 -2.32 -11.48 11.19
C PHE A 210 -3.05 -10.29 11.81
N THR A 211 -2.34 -9.27 12.24
CA THR A 211 -2.96 -8.00 12.63
C THR A 211 -3.56 -7.36 11.38
N HIS A 212 -4.80 -6.91 11.50
CA HIS A 212 -5.54 -6.26 10.43
C HIS A 212 -5.65 -4.76 10.69
N GLY A 213 -5.58 -4.00 9.60
CA GLY A 213 -5.72 -2.55 9.60
C GLY A 213 -4.41 -1.84 9.90
N MET A 214 -3.89 -1.18 8.89
CA MET A 214 -2.79 -0.24 9.01
C MET A 214 -2.86 0.77 7.86
N GLY A 215 -2.41 1.97 8.12
CA GLY A 215 -2.27 3.03 7.14
C GLY A 215 -1.15 3.99 7.50
N VAL A 216 -0.71 4.74 6.52
CA VAL A 216 0.31 5.79 6.66
C VAL A 216 -0.22 7.06 6.01
N GLY A 217 -0.19 8.18 6.73
CA GLY A 217 -0.58 9.49 6.21
C GLY A 217 -0.58 10.56 7.28
N ASP A 218 -0.61 11.81 6.88
CA ASP A 218 -0.69 12.95 7.78
C ASP A 218 -2.12 13.08 8.30
N VAL A 219 -2.36 12.65 9.54
CA VAL A 219 -3.70 12.58 10.14
C VAL A 219 -4.11 13.90 10.78
N ASN A 220 -3.14 14.65 11.30
CA ASN A 220 -3.39 15.88 12.05
C ASN A 220 -3.06 17.17 11.29
N GLY A 221 -2.63 17.09 10.04
CA GLY A 221 -2.32 18.22 9.19
C GLY A 221 -1.01 18.94 9.52
N ASP A 222 -0.07 18.27 10.21
CA ASP A 222 1.20 18.89 10.61
C ASP A 222 2.34 18.68 9.60
N GLY A 223 2.07 18.01 8.48
CA GLY A 223 2.99 17.76 7.40
C GLY A 223 3.86 16.52 7.59
N ARG A 224 3.74 15.80 8.70
CA ARG A 224 4.41 14.53 8.96
C ARG A 224 3.46 13.37 8.77
N ARG A 225 3.99 12.22 8.41
CA ARG A 225 3.16 11.02 8.17
C ARG A 225 3.06 10.16 9.41
N ASP A 226 1.84 9.97 9.87
CA ASP A 226 1.46 9.16 11.02
C ASP A 226 1.22 7.71 10.62
N ILE A 227 1.15 6.82 11.61
CA ILE A 227 0.72 5.44 11.43
C ILE A 227 -0.67 5.27 12.03
N MET A 228 -1.63 4.90 11.19
CA MET A 228 -2.99 4.54 11.63
C MET A 228 -3.10 3.06 11.93
N GLU A 229 -3.87 2.72 12.95
CA GLU A 229 -4.28 1.35 13.26
C GLU A 229 -5.75 1.33 13.73
N LYS A 230 -6.33 0.16 13.89
CA LYS A 230 -7.77 0.00 14.20
C LYS A 230 -8.25 0.71 15.47
N ASN A 231 -7.37 0.93 16.46
CA ASN A 231 -7.72 1.53 17.74
C ASN A 231 -7.22 2.97 17.90
N GLY A 232 -6.66 3.57 16.85
CA GLY A 232 -6.15 4.92 16.89
C GLY A 232 -5.04 5.18 15.89
N TRP A 233 -4.21 6.14 16.18
CA TRP A 233 -3.09 6.50 15.35
C TRP A 233 -1.88 6.93 16.19
N TRP A 234 -0.70 6.76 15.61
CA TRP A 234 0.58 7.08 16.21
C TRP A 234 1.14 8.30 15.51
N GLU A 235 1.15 9.42 16.24
CA GLU A 235 1.66 10.70 15.75
C GLU A 235 3.18 10.67 15.63
N GLN A 236 3.69 11.02 14.43
CA GLN A 236 5.11 11.14 14.19
C GLN A 236 5.69 12.34 14.94
N PRO A 237 6.76 12.18 15.73
CA PRO A 237 7.42 13.30 16.40
C PRO A 237 8.15 14.21 15.41
N ALA A 238 8.43 15.44 15.82
CA ALA A 238 9.14 16.41 14.99
C ALA A 238 10.60 16.03 14.65
N SER A 239 11.21 15.10 15.37
CA SER A 239 12.52 14.53 15.08
C SER A 239 12.47 13.02 15.25
N LEU A 240 13.10 12.30 14.33
CA LEU A 240 13.24 10.83 14.35
C LEU A 240 14.60 10.41 14.92
N GLU A 241 15.46 11.37 15.35
CA GLU A 241 16.75 11.06 15.98
C GLU A 241 16.59 10.21 17.25
N ASP A 242 17.46 9.23 17.43
CA ASP A 242 17.48 8.32 18.58
C ASP A 242 16.23 7.43 18.73
N ASP A 243 15.50 7.15 17.66
CA ASP A 243 14.31 6.27 17.64
C ASP A 243 13.27 6.61 18.73
N PRO A 244 12.71 7.82 18.74
CA PRO A 244 11.74 8.22 19.73
C PRO A 244 10.48 7.34 19.61
N LYS A 245 9.79 7.10 20.73
CA LYS A 245 8.45 6.48 20.66
C LYS A 245 7.43 7.52 20.27
N TRP A 246 6.59 7.17 19.31
CA TRP A 246 5.53 8.05 18.82
C TRP A 246 4.39 8.15 19.80
N THR A 247 3.65 9.23 19.75
CA THR A 247 2.52 9.47 20.66
C THR A 247 1.28 8.76 20.14
N PHE A 248 0.64 7.95 20.98
CA PHE A 248 -0.59 7.28 20.61
C PHE A 248 -1.83 8.13 20.93
N HIS A 249 -2.70 8.29 19.93
CA HIS A 249 -3.99 8.94 20.03
C HIS A 249 -5.10 7.90 19.87
N PRO A 250 -5.84 7.58 20.91
CA PRO A 250 -6.85 6.53 20.85
C PRO A 250 -8.11 7.00 20.13
N PHE A 251 -8.54 6.22 19.14
CA PHE A 251 -9.84 6.30 18.49
C PHE A 251 -10.15 4.97 17.81
N GLN A 252 -11.37 4.45 17.99
CA GLN A 252 -11.72 3.14 17.42
C GLN A 252 -12.21 3.28 15.98
N PHE A 253 -11.33 3.17 15.01
CA PHE A 253 -11.67 3.21 13.59
C PHE A 253 -12.31 1.90 13.10
N SER A 254 -11.83 0.76 13.58
CA SER A 254 -12.29 -0.54 13.07
C SER A 254 -12.31 -1.60 14.18
N PRO A 255 -13.47 -1.87 14.80
CA PRO A 255 -13.56 -2.86 15.89
C PRO A 255 -13.09 -4.26 15.51
N GLY A 256 -13.36 -4.68 14.28
CA GLY A 256 -12.97 -5.99 13.75
C GLY A 256 -11.56 -6.04 13.12
N GLY A 257 -10.83 -4.91 13.13
CA GLY A 257 -9.67 -4.73 12.29
C GLY A 257 -10.08 -4.47 10.83
N GLY A 258 -9.50 -3.47 10.21
CA GLY A 258 -9.78 -3.11 8.83
C GLY A 258 -8.84 -3.81 7.84
N ALA A 259 -8.91 -3.41 6.59
CA ALA A 259 -7.88 -3.66 5.59
C ALA A 259 -6.84 -2.52 5.63
N GLN A 260 -6.36 -2.06 4.49
CA GLN A 260 -5.56 -0.85 4.42
C GLN A 260 -6.37 0.37 4.87
N MET A 261 -5.71 1.31 5.54
CA MET A 261 -6.27 2.57 5.98
C MET A 261 -5.61 3.71 5.21
N TYR A 262 -6.35 4.76 4.94
CA TYR A 262 -5.88 5.90 4.16
C TYR A 262 -6.20 7.20 4.90
N ALA A 263 -5.27 8.15 4.86
CA ALA A 263 -5.51 9.54 5.18
C ALA A 263 -5.72 10.30 3.85
N TYR A 264 -6.88 10.94 3.69
CA TYR A 264 -7.27 11.61 2.46
C TYR A 264 -8.38 12.63 2.73
N ASP A 265 -8.31 13.81 2.15
CA ASP A 265 -9.36 14.83 2.19
C ASP A 265 -10.55 14.36 1.35
N VAL A 266 -11.59 13.78 1.99
CA VAL A 266 -12.74 13.17 1.34
C VAL A 266 -13.79 14.21 0.95
N ASP A 267 -14.01 15.22 1.79
CA ASP A 267 -15.06 16.21 1.60
C ASP A 267 -14.57 17.55 1.03
N GLY A 268 -13.25 17.73 0.91
CA GLY A 268 -12.63 18.89 0.27
C GLY A 268 -12.47 20.09 1.18
N ASP A 269 -12.37 19.88 2.49
CA ASP A 269 -12.22 20.94 3.49
C ASP A 269 -10.75 21.27 3.80
N ASN A 270 -9.79 20.54 3.21
CA ASN A 270 -8.33 20.65 3.30
C ASN A 270 -7.73 20.05 4.57
N ASP A 271 -8.45 19.25 5.32
CA ASP A 271 -7.81 18.33 6.27
C ASP A 271 -7.94 16.86 5.78
N ASN A 272 -7.17 15.96 6.37
CA ASN A 272 -7.23 14.56 5.97
C ASN A 272 -8.18 13.79 6.89
N ASP A 273 -9.06 13.03 6.26
CA ASP A 273 -9.94 12.07 6.90
C ASP A 273 -9.32 10.69 6.93
N VAL A 274 -9.88 9.79 7.73
CA VAL A 274 -9.45 8.39 7.78
C VAL A 274 -10.46 7.49 7.09
N ILE A 275 -10.02 6.75 6.08
CA ILE A 275 -10.84 5.78 5.35
C ILE A 275 -10.40 4.37 5.72
N THR A 276 -11.35 3.51 6.10
CA THR A 276 -11.06 2.08 6.39
C THR A 276 -12.30 1.21 6.26
N THR A 277 -12.07 -0.10 6.16
CA THR A 277 -13.13 -1.09 6.34
C THR A 277 -13.35 -1.39 7.82
N LEU A 278 -14.59 -1.67 8.23
CA LEU A 278 -14.94 -1.90 9.63
C LEU A 278 -14.59 -3.30 10.12
N ALA A 279 -14.42 -4.26 9.21
CA ALA A 279 -14.05 -5.63 9.52
C ALA A 279 -13.27 -6.24 8.35
N ALA A 280 -12.08 -6.79 8.62
CA ALA A 280 -11.20 -7.38 7.63
C ALA A 280 -11.83 -8.57 6.88
N HIS A 281 -12.63 -9.38 7.59
CA HIS A 281 -13.34 -10.54 7.04
C HIS A 281 -14.86 -10.36 7.03
N GLY A 282 -15.34 -9.13 7.02
CA GLY A 282 -16.76 -8.79 7.07
C GLY A 282 -17.14 -7.67 6.11
N TYR A 283 -18.06 -6.85 6.54
CA TYR A 283 -18.62 -5.76 5.76
C TYR A 283 -18.44 -4.42 6.47
N GLY A 284 -18.53 -3.37 5.69
CA GLY A 284 -18.52 -1.99 6.12
C GLY A 284 -17.29 -1.26 5.56
N LEU A 285 -17.56 -0.17 4.89
CA LEU A 285 -16.59 0.85 4.51
C LEU A 285 -17.03 2.12 5.21
N CYS A 286 -16.12 2.78 5.88
CA CYS A 286 -16.37 4.00 6.61
C CYS A 286 -15.28 5.01 6.28
N TRP A 287 -15.64 6.25 6.19
CA TRP A 287 -14.70 7.35 6.31
C TRP A 287 -15.03 8.12 7.59
N TYR A 288 -14.00 8.62 8.22
CA TYR A 288 -14.05 9.32 9.49
C TYR A 288 -13.58 10.75 9.24
N GLU A 289 -14.54 11.67 9.15
CA GLU A 289 -14.30 13.10 9.00
C GLU A 289 -13.51 13.62 10.20
N THR A 290 -12.38 14.23 9.96
CA THR A 290 -11.55 14.85 10.98
C THR A 290 -12.19 16.16 11.41
N GLN A 291 -12.29 16.36 12.70
CA GLN A 291 -12.85 17.58 13.25
C GLN A 291 -11.94 18.16 14.36
N PRO A 292 -11.73 19.48 14.38
CA PRO A 292 -10.98 20.11 15.45
C PRO A 292 -11.72 19.98 16.78
N ARG A 293 -10.99 19.77 17.85
CA ARG A 293 -11.48 19.83 19.23
C ARG A 293 -10.45 20.48 20.16
N ASP A 294 -10.84 20.84 21.36
CA ASP A 294 -9.94 21.35 22.38
C ASP A 294 -8.80 20.34 22.65
N GLY A 295 -7.56 20.76 22.34
CA GLY A 295 -6.36 19.94 22.54
C GLY A 295 -6.04 18.93 21.41
N GLY A 296 -6.58 19.09 20.20
CA GLY A 296 -6.25 18.26 19.05
C GLY A 296 -7.39 18.03 18.07
N ILE A 297 -7.55 16.80 17.62
CA ILE A 297 -8.59 16.40 16.66
C ILE A 297 -9.46 15.28 17.22
N THR A 298 -10.62 15.10 16.62
CA THR A 298 -11.53 13.95 16.81
C THR A 298 -12.10 13.56 15.46
N PHE A 299 -12.95 12.53 15.41
CA PHE A 299 -13.47 12.01 14.16
C PHE A 299 -14.97 11.76 14.25
N VAL A 300 -15.68 11.99 13.14
CA VAL A 300 -17.10 11.69 12.96
C VAL A 300 -17.25 10.63 11.88
N ALA A 301 -17.94 9.54 12.17
CA ALA A 301 -18.11 8.42 11.24
C ALA A 301 -19.21 8.70 10.19
N HIS A 302 -18.93 8.34 8.93
CA HIS A 302 -19.85 8.42 7.79
C HIS A 302 -19.92 7.10 7.01
#